data_568c6c37f8a483e7d74efaf2f56f4a57
#
_entry.id   568c6c37f8a483e7d74efaf2f56f4a57
#
_cell.length_a   1.000
_cell.length_b   1.000
_cell.length_c   1.000
_cell.angle_alpha   90.00
_cell.angle_beta   90.00
_cell.angle_gamma   90.00
#
_symmetry.space_group_name_H-M   'P 1'
#
loop_
_entity.id
_entity.type
_entity.pdbx_description
1 polymer ?
#
loop_
_entity_poly.entity_id
_entity_poly.type
_entity_poly.pdbx_seq_one_letter_code
_entity_poly.pdbx_strand_id
1 'polypeptide(L)' 'MKDPYEVLGLPHGASNDEVKSAYRRLSRKYHPDANINNPNKAQAEEKFKEIQAAYQQIMKERTSGY' A
#
# COMPACT_ATOMS: atom_id res chain seq x y z
N MET A 1 3.88 -10.49 11.01
CA MET A 1 3.84 -9.25 10.23
C MET A 1 3.78 -9.59 8.75
N LYS A 2 2.97 -8.87 7.99
CA LYS A 2 2.88 -9.10 6.56
C LYS A 2 4.07 -8.47 5.85
N ASP A 3 4.53 -9.16 4.82
CA ASP A 3 5.56 -8.64 3.93
C ASP A 3 4.99 -7.40 3.20
N PRO A 4 5.69 -6.25 3.23
CA PRO A 4 5.18 -5.04 2.57
C PRO A 4 4.95 -5.23 1.06
N TYR A 5 5.74 -6.05 0.40
CA TYR A 5 5.52 -6.35 -1.02
C TYR A 5 4.25 -7.15 -1.22
N GLU A 6 3.98 -8.09 -0.33
CA GLU A 6 2.76 -8.88 -0.37
C GLU A 6 1.52 -8.02 -0.15
N VAL A 7 1.60 -7.04 0.75
CA VAL A 7 0.51 -6.08 0.99
C VAL A 7 0.16 -5.33 -0.30
N LEU A 8 1.16 -4.97 -1.09
CA LEU A 8 0.95 -4.27 -2.36
C LEU A 8 0.68 -5.23 -3.52
N GLY A 9 0.75 -6.53 -3.29
CA GLY A 9 0.54 -7.53 -4.34
C GLY A 9 1.66 -7.57 -5.36
N LEU A 10 2.89 -7.32 -4.92
CA LEU A 10 4.06 -7.24 -5.81
C LEU A 10 5.12 -8.25 -5.41
N PRO A 11 5.95 -8.70 -6.37
CA PRO A 11 7.14 -9.48 -6.06
C PRO A 11 8.22 -8.58 -5.46
N HIS A 12 9.17 -9.19 -4.74
CA HIS A 12 10.27 -8.46 -4.12
C HIS A 12 11.16 -7.73 -5.13
N GLY A 13 11.18 -8.20 -6.37
CA GLY A 13 11.96 -7.58 -7.44
C GLY A 13 11.25 -6.47 -8.19
N ALA A 14 10.08 -6.03 -7.73
CA ALA A 14 9.32 -4.99 -8.41
C ALA A 14 10.12 -3.69 -8.51
N SER A 15 9.98 -3.00 -9.64
CA SER A 15 10.64 -1.71 -9.87
C SER A 15 10.01 -0.63 -9.00
N ASN A 16 10.71 0.49 -8.85
CA ASN A 16 10.17 1.64 -8.14
C ASN A 16 8.86 2.13 -8.77
N ASP A 17 8.78 2.13 -10.09
CA ASP A 17 7.57 2.54 -10.81
C ASP A 17 6.42 1.58 -10.51
N GLU A 18 6.69 0.28 -10.47
CA GLU A 18 5.66 -0.70 -10.12
C GLU A 18 5.17 -0.52 -8.69
N VAL A 19 6.07 -0.24 -7.75
CA VAL A 19 5.71 0.02 -6.36
C VAL A 19 4.81 1.26 -6.27
N LYS A 20 5.19 2.35 -6.92
CA LYS A 20 4.39 3.58 -6.93
C LYS A 20 3.03 3.38 -7.56
N SER A 21 2.98 2.67 -8.70
CA SER A 21 1.72 2.40 -9.39
C SER A 21 0.77 1.57 -8.55
N ALA A 22 1.29 0.52 -7.91
CA ALA A 22 0.49 -0.31 -7.02
C ALA A 22 -0.04 0.48 -5.84
N TYR A 23 0.81 1.31 -5.24
CA TYR A 23 0.42 2.17 -4.12
C TYR A 23 -0.73 3.10 -4.51
N ARG A 24 -0.59 3.79 -5.64
CA ARG A 24 -1.64 4.71 -6.12
C ARG A 24 -2.95 3.99 -6.36
N ARG A 25 -2.91 2.84 -7.04
CA ARG A 25 -4.11 2.07 -7.36
C ARG A 25 -4.82 1.61 -6.08
N LEU A 26 -4.07 1.05 -5.15
CA LEU A 26 -4.64 0.54 -3.91
C LEU A 26 -5.11 1.67 -3.00
N SER A 27 -4.39 2.79 -2.97
CA SER A 27 -4.79 3.96 -2.20
C SER A 27 -6.14 4.50 -2.67
N ARG A 28 -6.34 4.59 -3.97
CA ARG A 28 -7.63 5.03 -4.52
C ARG A 28 -8.75 4.07 -4.15
N LYS A 29 -8.48 2.77 -4.22
CA LYS A 29 -9.48 1.75 -3.94
C LYS A 29 -9.94 1.78 -2.48
N TYR A 30 -9.01 1.99 -1.56
CA TYR A 30 -9.30 1.92 -0.12
C TYR A 30 -9.36 3.27 0.57
N HIS A 31 -9.27 4.38 -0.18
CA HIS A 31 -9.33 5.71 0.40
C HIS A 31 -10.66 5.92 1.14
N PRO A 32 -10.66 6.57 2.31
CA PRO A 32 -11.89 6.79 3.08
C PRO A 32 -12.99 7.49 2.27
N ASP A 33 -12.64 8.47 1.43
CA ASP A 33 -13.62 9.19 0.61
C ASP A 33 -14.30 8.26 -0.41
N ALA A 34 -13.55 7.29 -0.95
CA ALA A 34 -14.11 6.33 -1.91
C ALA A 34 -14.98 5.28 -1.23
N ASN A 35 -14.86 5.14 0.10
CA ASN A 35 -15.55 4.11 0.85
C ASN A 35 -16.55 4.65 1.85
N ILE A 36 -16.99 5.89 1.65
CA ILE A 36 -17.85 6.61 2.60
C ILE A 36 -19.17 5.86 2.85
N ASN A 37 -19.71 5.20 1.83
CA ASN A 37 -20.97 4.45 1.91
C ASN A 37 -20.75 2.94 1.94
N ASN A 38 -19.50 2.50 2.10
CA ASN A 38 -19.15 1.09 2.12
C ASN A 38 -19.51 0.49 3.48
N PRO A 39 -20.32 -0.58 3.53
CA PRO A 39 -20.64 -1.25 4.80
C PRO A 39 -19.39 -1.81 5.50
N ASN A 40 -18.30 -2.02 4.75
CA ASN A 40 -17.03 -2.50 5.31
C ASN A 40 -16.01 -1.36 5.43
N LYS A 41 -16.48 -0.16 5.72
CA LYS A 41 -15.64 1.05 5.81
C LYS A 41 -14.46 0.87 6.76
N ALA A 42 -14.68 0.27 7.92
CA ALA A 42 -13.62 0.06 8.91
C ALA A 42 -12.51 -0.84 8.36
N GLN A 43 -12.86 -1.89 7.62
CA GLN A 43 -11.89 -2.77 7.00
C GLN A 43 -11.11 -2.06 5.89
N ALA A 44 -11.79 -1.22 5.13
CA ALA A 44 -11.14 -0.43 4.09
C ALA A 44 -10.12 0.55 4.68
N GLU A 45 -10.45 1.17 5.81
CA GLU A 45 -9.53 2.06 6.51
C GLU A 45 -8.30 1.32 7.01
N GLU A 46 -8.48 0.14 7.59
CA GLU A 46 -7.36 -0.70 8.04
C GLU A 46 -6.46 -1.07 6.87
N LYS A 47 -7.06 -1.47 5.76
CA LYS A 47 -6.31 -1.84 4.56
C LYS A 47 -5.54 -0.64 4.02
N PHE A 48 -6.15 0.53 4.02
CA PHE A 48 -5.49 1.76 3.59
C PHE A 48 -4.25 2.06 4.44
N LYS A 49 -4.36 1.92 5.76
CA LYS A 49 -3.22 2.11 6.67
C LYS A 49 -2.10 1.10 6.40
N GLU A 50 -2.46 -0.16 6.16
CA GLU A 50 -1.49 -1.20 5.82
C GLU A 50 -0.74 -0.86 4.53
N ILE A 51 -1.47 -0.39 3.52
CA ILE A 51 -0.90 -0.01 2.23
C ILE A 51 0.08 1.14 2.41
N GLN A 52 -0.29 2.16 3.18
CA GLN A 52 0.60 3.29 3.45
C GLN A 52 1.86 2.85 4.19
N ALA A 53 1.72 2.03 5.22
CA ALA A 53 2.85 1.52 5.99
C ALA A 53 3.78 0.67 5.11
N ALA A 54 3.21 -0.19 4.27
CA ALA A 54 3.99 -1.04 3.37
C ALA A 54 4.80 -0.21 2.38
N TYR A 55 4.17 0.79 1.79
CA TYR A 55 4.84 1.68 0.85
C TYR A 55 6.00 2.42 1.52
N GLN A 56 5.76 2.99 2.69
CA GLN A 56 6.79 3.71 3.44
C GLN A 56 7.96 2.78 3.79
N GLN A 57 7.67 1.56 4.21
CA GLN A 57 8.71 0.60 4.56
C GLN A 57 9.57 0.24 3.34
N ILE A 58 8.94 -0.04 2.20
CA ILE A 58 9.66 -0.36 0.97
C ILE A 58 10.55 0.80 0.55
N MET A 59 10.03 2.00 0.53
CA MET A 59 10.79 3.16 0.10
C MET A 59 11.92 3.48 1.07
N LYS A 60 11.69 3.30 2.37
CA LYS A 60 12.73 3.49 3.37
C LYS A 60 13.87 2.50 3.17
N GLU A 61 13.56 1.24 2.94
CA GLU A 61 14.58 0.20 2.69
C GLU A 61 15.38 0.49 1.42
N ARG A 62 14.70 0.95 0.37
CA ARG A 62 15.34 1.24 -0.91
C ARG A 62 16.19 2.50 -0.88
N THR A 63 15.88 3.45 0.00
CA THR A 63 16.63 4.70 0.11
C THR A 63 17.68 4.68 1.21
N SER A 64 17.66 3.71 2.10
CA SER A 64 18.60 3.63 3.21
C SER A 64 19.90 2.91 2.87
N GLY A 65 20.11 2.60 1.63
CA GLY A 65 21.31 1.90 1.15
C GLY A 65 22.53 2.78 0.92
N TYR A 66 22.49 4.01 1.38
CA TYR A 66 23.64 4.94 1.22
C TYR A 66 24.64 4.76 2.31
#